data_48d48b08e7c7b1772f0641540adcb056
#
_entry.id   48d48b08e7c7b1772f0641540adcb056
#
_cell.length_a   1.000
_cell.length_b   1.000
_cell.length_c   1.000
_cell.angle_alpha   90.00
_cell.angle_beta   90.00
_cell.angle_gamma   90.00
#
_symmetry.space_group_name_H-M   'P 1'
#
loop_
_entity.id
_entity.type
_entity.pdbx_description
1 polymer ?
#
loop_
_entity_poly.entity_id
_entity_poly.type
_entity_poly.pdbx_seq_one_letter_code
_entity_poly.pdbx_strand_id
1 'polypeptide(L)'
;MTTIRAKKGFLKATKVSIQSYDLEEYVIITALTSAYKILNEEVATKLLSLEATLNTKINIDTNDTEKLEYEYIKQKDIVLKENEATNQTHFINQSTKLHKWAEDKLASIEKELKDTKAKIKELNRQSIATENITEQTDIQLQIKSQEKKRRRIQREIFDIEEEIEEQRDELIEDLKKAKEQTITIDELFTIQWEVV
;
A
#
# COMPACT_ATOMS: atom_id res chain seq x y z
N MET A 1 15.44 28.57 -16.24
CA MET A 1 14.21 28.94 -17.01
C MET A 1 14.17 28.12 -18.29
N THR A 2 13.23 27.17 -18.40
CA THR A 2 13.07 26.35 -19.61
C THR A 2 12.36 27.21 -20.66
N THR A 3 13.07 27.64 -21.69
CA THR A 3 12.50 28.47 -22.78
C THR A 3 11.84 27.54 -23.78
N ILE A 4 10.56 27.75 -24.08
CA ILE A 4 9.86 27.03 -25.14
C ILE A 4 10.41 27.54 -26.47
N ARG A 5 11.26 26.73 -27.12
CA ARG A 5 11.86 27.08 -28.41
C ARG A 5 10.99 26.70 -29.64
N ALA A 6 10.00 25.83 -29.42
CA ALA A 6 9.09 25.41 -30.48
C ALA A 6 7.98 26.44 -30.63
N LYS A 7 7.62 26.75 -31.89
CA LYS A 7 6.58 27.74 -32.18
C LYS A 7 5.20 27.12 -32.35
N LYS A 8 5.10 25.84 -32.72
CA LYS A 8 3.84 25.13 -32.93
C LYS A 8 3.99 23.63 -32.75
N GLY A 9 2.90 22.96 -32.50
CA GLY A 9 2.87 21.52 -32.32
C GLY A 9 1.50 20.99 -31.92
N PHE A 10 1.48 19.79 -31.36
CA PHE A 10 0.28 19.09 -30.94
C PHE A 10 0.40 18.71 -29.46
N LEU A 11 -0.73 18.66 -28.77
CA LEU A 11 -0.80 18.26 -27.37
C LEU A 11 -2.09 17.47 -27.13
N LYS A 12 -1.96 16.36 -26.42
CA LYS A 12 -3.07 15.53 -25.96
C LYS A 12 -3.02 15.43 -24.43
N ALA A 13 -4.15 15.62 -23.79
CA ALA A 13 -4.34 15.39 -22.38
C ALA A 13 -5.35 14.24 -22.17
N THR A 14 -4.95 13.25 -21.38
CA THR A 14 -5.75 12.06 -21.10
C THR A 14 -5.76 11.81 -19.60
N LYS A 15 -6.94 11.60 -19.03
CA LYS A 15 -7.11 11.16 -17.65
C LYS A 15 -7.05 9.63 -17.59
N VAL A 16 -6.24 9.11 -16.70
CA VAL A 16 -6.14 7.69 -16.39
C VAL A 16 -6.55 7.50 -14.94
N SER A 17 -7.62 6.77 -14.70
CA SER A 17 -8.09 6.41 -13.38
C SER A 17 -7.78 4.94 -13.11
N ILE A 18 -7.06 4.66 -12.05
CA ILE A 18 -6.65 3.31 -11.64
C ILE A 18 -7.37 3.00 -10.32
N GLN A 19 -8.28 2.04 -10.35
CA GLN A 19 -8.92 1.51 -9.16
C GLN A 19 -8.16 0.26 -8.72
N SER A 20 -7.43 0.37 -7.59
CA SER A 20 -6.71 -0.72 -6.95
C SER A 20 -7.08 -0.79 -5.47
N TYR A 21 -6.19 -0.53 -4.51
CA TYR A 21 -6.52 -0.28 -3.10
C TYR A 21 -7.40 0.95 -2.96
N ASP A 22 -6.96 2.04 -3.60
CA ASP A 22 -7.65 3.31 -3.67
C ASP A 22 -7.89 3.69 -5.13
N LEU A 23 -8.71 4.71 -5.34
CA LEU A 23 -8.87 5.34 -6.65
C LEU A 23 -7.76 6.37 -6.83
N GLU A 24 -6.86 6.10 -7.74
CA GLU A 24 -5.82 7.03 -8.14
C GLU A 24 -6.10 7.60 -9.54
N GLU A 25 -5.96 8.90 -9.68
CA GLU A 25 -6.24 9.61 -10.94
C GLU A 25 -5.00 10.36 -11.40
N TYR A 26 -4.62 10.12 -12.63
CA TYR A 26 -3.48 10.74 -13.30
C TYR A 26 -3.91 11.49 -14.53
N VAL A 27 -3.31 12.65 -14.79
CA VAL A 27 -3.46 13.35 -16.08
C VAL A 27 -2.15 13.23 -16.83
N ILE A 28 -2.18 12.46 -17.91
CA ILE A 28 -1.04 12.28 -18.81
C ILE A 28 -1.12 13.32 -19.93
N ILE A 29 -0.08 14.13 -20.03
CA ILE A 29 0.02 15.19 -21.03
C ILE A 29 1.14 14.84 -22.00
N THR A 30 0.78 14.51 -23.23
CA THR A 30 1.73 14.26 -24.31
C THR A 30 1.77 15.44 -25.26
N ALA A 31 2.97 15.91 -25.60
CA ALA A 31 3.12 17.04 -26.52
C ALA A 31 4.26 16.81 -27.50
N LEU A 32 4.02 17.19 -28.75
CA LEU A 32 4.97 17.11 -29.85
C LEU A 32 5.10 18.48 -30.52
N THR A 33 6.29 18.77 -31.01
CA THR A 33 6.48 19.90 -31.94
C THR A 33 5.97 19.53 -33.34
N SER A 34 5.79 20.51 -34.24
CA SER A 34 5.47 20.25 -35.66
C SER A 34 6.56 19.45 -36.40
N ALA A 35 7.76 19.37 -35.87
CA ALA A 35 8.84 18.50 -36.38
C ALA A 35 8.85 17.13 -35.66
N TYR A 36 7.77 16.75 -34.97
CA TYR A 36 7.59 15.49 -34.24
C TYR A 36 8.61 15.23 -33.15
N LYS A 37 9.22 16.27 -32.60
CA LYS A 37 10.05 16.13 -31.40
C LYS A 37 9.18 16.14 -30.18
N ILE A 38 9.33 15.12 -29.33
CA ILE A 38 8.64 14.99 -28.05
C ILE A 38 9.08 16.13 -27.13
N LEU A 39 8.12 16.76 -26.48
CA LEU A 39 8.35 17.70 -25.39
C LEU A 39 8.29 16.94 -24.07
N ASN A 40 9.20 17.25 -23.16
CA ASN A 40 9.15 16.69 -21.82
C ASN A 40 7.92 17.21 -21.06
N GLU A 41 7.52 16.49 -20.04
CA GLU A 41 6.34 16.77 -19.24
C GLU A 41 6.35 18.21 -18.66
N GLU A 42 7.50 18.68 -18.18
CA GLU A 42 7.65 20.04 -17.64
C GLU A 42 7.28 21.11 -18.69
N VAL A 43 7.73 20.93 -19.91
CA VAL A 43 7.44 21.87 -21.03
C VAL A 43 5.99 21.74 -21.45
N ALA A 44 5.44 20.54 -21.51
CA ALA A 44 4.04 20.30 -21.87
C ALA A 44 3.08 20.92 -20.83
N THR A 45 3.35 20.72 -19.55
CA THR A 45 2.59 21.36 -18.45
C THR A 45 2.70 22.87 -18.49
N LYS A 46 3.89 23.40 -18.80
CA LYS A 46 4.09 24.84 -18.94
C LYS A 46 3.31 25.45 -20.11
N LEU A 47 3.16 24.71 -21.22
CA LEU A 47 2.30 25.15 -22.33
C LEU A 47 0.86 25.35 -21.88
N LEU A 48 0.33 24.46 -21.05
CA LEU A 48 -1.04 24.56 -20.51
C LEU A 48 -1.22 25.69 -19.49
N SER A 49 -0.14 26.20 -18.92
CA SER A 49 -0.19 27.33 -17.98
C SER A 49 -0.13 28.71 -18.65
N LEU A 50 0.07 28.77 -19.99
CA LEU A 50 0.10 30.02 -20.71
C LEU A 50 -1.32 30.52 -21.00
N GLU A 51 -1.49 31.84 -21.05
CA GLU A 51 -2.72 32.44 -21.61
C GLU A 51 -2.90 32.00 -23.03
N ALA A 52 -4.09 31.53 -23.36
CA ALA A 52 -4.39 31.01 -24.70
C ALA A 52 -5.72 31.57 -25.26
N THR A 53 -5.76 31.80 -26.55
CA THR A 53 -6.97 32.10 -27.28
C THR A 53 -7.34 30.94 -28.19
N LEU A 54 -8.59 30.49 -28.10
CA LEU A 54 -9.11 29.47 -29.02
C LEU A 54 -9.40 30.11 -30.38
N ASN A 55 -8.68 29.63 -31.40
CA ASN A 55 -8.77 30.22 -32.72
C ASN A 55 -9.86 29.58 -33.58
N THR A 56 -9.79 28.27 -33.83
CA THR A 56 -10.76 27.51 -34.64
C THR A 56 -10.78 26.05 -34.26
N LYS A 57 -11.87 25.34 -34.61
CA LYS A 57 -11.85 23.87 -34.61
C LYS A 57 -11.07 23.38 -35.82
N ILE A 58 -10.06 22.57 -35.59
CA ILE A 58 -9.28 21.95 -36.67
C ILE A 58 -9.45 20.43 -36.62
N ASN A 59 -9.34 19.79 -37.78
CA ASN A 59 -9.16 18.35 -37.83
C ASN A 59 -7.66 18.06 -37.78
N ILE A 60 -7.23 17.34 -36.74
CA ILE A 60 -5.84 16.90 -36.60
C ILE A 60 -5.64 15.68 -37.49
N ASP A 61 -4.53 15.65 -38.23
CA ASP A 61 -4.21 14.54 -39.14
C ASP A 61 -4.01 13.24 -38.36
N THR A 62 -4.38 12.13 -38.98
CA THR A 62 -4.24 10.78 -38.40
C THR A 62 -2.80 10.48 -38.00
N ASN A 63 -1.81 10.90 -38.78
CA ASN A 63 -0.38 10.69 -38.49
C ASN A 63 0.07 11.44 -37.21
N ASP A 64 -0.46 12.63 -36.95
CA ASP A 64 -0.17 13.43 -35.76
C ASP A 64 -0.80 12.79 -34.52
N THR A 65 -2.00 12.27 -34.66
CA THR A 65 -2.72 11.54 -33.61
C THR A 65 -2.01 10.24 -33.25
N GLU A 66 -1.55 9.45 -34.21
CA GLU A 66 -0.83 8.20 -33.98
C GLU A 66 0.47 8.41 -33.20
N LYS A 67 1.21 9.48 -33.48
CA LYS A 67 2.45 9.77 -32.74
C LYS A 67 2.20 10.24 -31.32
N LEU A 68 1.16 11.04 -31.11
CA LEU A 68 0.72 11.40 -29.73
C LEU A 68 0.29 10.16 -28.95
N GLU A 69 -0.46 9.26 -29.59
CA GLU A 69 -0.93 8.02 -28.99
C GLU A 69 0.22 7.10 -28.60
N TYR A 70 1.24 6.97 -29.47
CA TYR A 70 2.42 6.17 -29.15
C TYR A 70 3.16 6.68 -27.89
N GLU A 71 3.34 8.00 -27.76
CA GLU A 71 3.96 8.57 -26.56
C GLU A 71 3.06 8.46 -25.32
N TYR A 72 1.75 8.62 -25.50
CA TYR A 72 0.78 8.40 -24.43
C TYR A 72 0.87 6.98 -23.89
N ILE A 73 0.92 5.96 -24.75
CA ILE A 73 1.04 4.56 -24.33
C ILE A 73 2.28 4.34 -23.46
N LYS A 74 3.43 4.90 -23.87
CA LYS A 74 4.66 4.79 -23.08
C LYS A 74 4.54 5.43 -21.70
N GLN A 75 3.98 6.65 -21.63
CA GLN A 75 3.82 7.35 -20.36
C GLN A 75 2.80 6.63 -19.47
N LYS A 76 1.71 6.13 -20.04
CA LYS A 76 0.74 5.29 -19.32
C LYS A 76 1.41 4.06 -18.73
N ASP A 77 2.23 3.34 -19.49
CA ASP A 77 2.93 2.15 -19.01
C ASP A 77 3.89 2.46 -17.86
N ILE A 78 4.51 3.64 -17.84
CA ILE A 78 5.34 4.10 -16.72
C ILE A 78 4.45 4.31 -15.48
N VAL A 79 3.35 5.05 -15.61
CA VAL A 79 2.42 5.31 -14.51
C VAL A 79 1.88 4.01 -13.92
N LEU A 80 1.49 3.04 -14.77
CA LEU A 80 1.01 1.74 -14.32
C LEU A 80 2.06 0.97 -13.52
N LYS A 81 3.31 0.96 -13.99
CA LYS A 81 4.42 0.30 -13.28
C LYS A 81 4.76 0.97 -11.94
N GLU A 82 4.70 2.29 -11.88
CA GLU A 82 4.92 3.04 -10.66
C GLU A 82 3.82 2.77 -9.62
N ASN A 83 2.55 2.73 -10.07
CA ASN A 83 1.43 2.35 -9.22
C ASN A 83 1.58 0.90 -8.70
N GLU A 84 1.92 -0.06 -9.56
CA GLU A 84 2.18 -1.45 -9.15
C GLU A 84 3.31 -1.55 -8.11
N ALA A 85 4.42 -0.83 -8.32
CA ALA A 85 5.53 -0.81 -7.38
C ALA A 85 5.15 -0.17 -6.04
N THR A 86 4.31 0.85 -6.06
CA THR A 86 3.76 1.49 -4.84
C THR A 86 2.88 0.51 -4.07
N ASN A 87 1.98 -0.19 -4.75
CA ASN A 87 1.11 -1.20 -4.16
C ASN A 87 1.92 -2.35 -3.55
N GLN A 88 2.96 -2.82 -4.25
CA GLN A 88 3.86 -3.85 -3.73
C GLN A 88 4.60 -3.37 -2.47
N THR A 89 5.10 -2.15 -2.49
CA THR A 89 5.80 -1.55 -1.34
C THR A 89 4.86 -1.41 -0.14
N HIS A 90 3.61 -0.99 -0.38
CA HIS A 90 2.58 -0.91 0.66
C HIS A 90 2.34 -2.28 1.31
N PHE A 91 2.14 -3.32 0.50
CA PHE A 91 1.94 -4.69 0.98
C PHE A 91 3.12 -5.19 1.82
N ILE A 92 4.35 -5.01 1.35
CA ILE A 92 5.56 -5.42 2.08
C ILE A 92 5.65 -4.72 3.44
N ASN A 93 5.36 -3.42 3.47
CA ASN A 93 5.39 -2.63 4.70
C ASN A 93 4.33 -3.10 5.70
N GLN A 94 3.10 -3.38 5.26
CA GLN A 94 2.03 -3.87 6.14
C GLN A 94 2.34 -5.29 6.65
N SER A 95 2.80 -6.18 5.77
CA SER A 95 3.22 -7.54 6.15
C SER A 95 4.35 -7.52 7.18
N THR A 96 5.33 -6.63 7.01
CA THR A 96 6.45 -6.47 7.96
C THR A 96 5.98 -5.96 9.32
N LYS A 97 5.04 -5.00 9.34
CA LYS A 97 4.44 -4.48 10.57
C LYS A 97 3.65 -5.56 11.30
N LEU A 98 2.84 -6.32 10.56
CA LEU A 98 2.08 -7.44 11.14
C LEU A 98 3.00 -8.49 11.76
N HIS A 99 4.05 -8.88 11.02
CA HIS A 99 5.01 -9.87 11.51
C HIS A 99 5.68 -9.41 12.82
N LYS A 100 6.17 -8.18 12.86
CA LYS A 100 6.80 -7.61 14.06
C LYS A 100 5.83 -7.53 15.24
N TRP A 101 4.60 -7.07 15.00
CA TRP A 101 3.56 -7.02 16.03
C TRP A 101 3.25 -8.42 16.58
N ALA A 102 3.14 -9.43 15.70
CA ALA A 102 2.90 -10.82 16.07
C ALA A 102 4.04 -11.37 16.94
N GLU A 103 5.30 -11.16 16.53
CA GLU A 103 6.47 -11.59 17.32
C GLU A 103 6.49 -10.93 18.70
N ASP A 104 6.27 -9.63 18.80
CA ASP A 104 6.27 -8.90 20.06
C ASP A 104 5.15 -9.39 21.00
N LYS A 105 3.95 -9.62 20.46
CA LYS A 105 2.80 -10.14 21.21
C LYS A 105 3.05 -11.55 21.74
N LEU A 106 3.46 -12.47 20.87
CA LEU A 106 3.73 -13.86 21.22
C LEU A 106 4.87 -13.97 22.21
N ALA A 107 5.98 -13.27 22.01
CA ALA A 107 7.12 -13.27 22.92
C ALA A 107 6.73 -12.80 24.34
N SER A 108 5.88 -11.78 24.44
CA SER A 108 5.41 -11.26 25.72
C SER A 108 4.57 -12.30 26.48
N ILE A 109 3.60 -12.91 25.81
CA ILE A 109 2.68 -13.86 26.44
C ILE A 109 3.35 -15.20 26.74
N GLU A 110 4.28 -15.66 25.90
CA GLU A 110 5.09 -16.86 26.16
C GLU A 110 5.99 -16.68 27.38
N LYS A 111 6.56 -15.48 27.55
CA LYS A 111 7.32 -15.15 28.77
C LYS A 111 6.44 -15.25 30.01
N GLU A 112 5.23 -14.66 29.97
CA GLU A 112 4.27 -14.75 31.09
C GLU A 112 3.88 -16.20 31.38
N LEU A 113 3.68 -17.02 30.33
CA LEU A 113 3.41 -18.45 30.49
C LEU A 113 4.58 -19.19 31.17
N LYS A 114 5.81 -18.90 30.77
CA LYS A 114 7.04 -19.47 31.35
C LYS A 114 7.17 -19.10 32.81
N ASP A 115 6.98 -17.84 33.17
CA ASP A 115 7.06 -17.34 34.54
C ASP A 115 5.97 -17.95 35.41
N THR A 116 4.74 -18.09 34.91
CA THR A 116 3.64 -18.76 35.60
C THR A 116 3.94 -20.23 35.84
N LYS A 117 4.50 -20.96 34.87
CA LYS A 117 4.93 -22.35 35.03
C LYS A 117 6.05 -22.48 36.07
N ALA A 118 7.03 -21.58 36.08
CA ALA A 118 8.10 -21.55 37.07
C ALA A 118 7.56 -21.33 38.48
N LYS A 119 6.59 -20.40 38.64
CA LYS A 119 5.92 -20.15 39.92
C LYS A 119 5.15 -21.36 40.46
N ILE A 120 4.42 -22.06 39.60
CA ILE A 120 3.73 -23.30 39.96
C ILE A 120 4.73 -24.36 40.46
N LYS A 121 5.86 -24.51 39.71
CA LYS A 121 6.90 -25.47 40.11
C LYS A 121 7.51 -25.14 41.49
N GLU A 122 7.75 -23.87 41.75
CA GLU A 122 8.28 -23.41 43.03
C GLU A 122 7.28 -23.63 44.16
N LEU A 123 6.01 -23.26 43.99
CA LEU A 123 4.95 -23.50 44.97
C LEU A 123 4.76 -25.00 45.28
N ASN A 124 4.87 -25.88 44.28
CA ASN A 124 4.83 -27.33 44.52
C ASN A 124 5.99 -27.82 45.38
N ARG A 125 7.21 -27.28 45.19
CA ARG A 125 8.36 -27.60 46.05
C ARG A 125 8.12 -27.15 47.50
N GLN A 126 7.60 -25.93 47.69
CA GLN A 126 7.27 -25.39 49.01
C GLN A 126 6.18 -26.21 49.70
N SER A 127 5.13 -26.61 48.96
CA SER A 127 4.07 -27.47 49.48
C SER A 127 4.57 -28.85 50.01
N ILE A 128 5.61 -29.40 49.36
CA ILE A 128 6.20 -30.68 49.78
C ILE A 128 7.12 -30.48 50.97
N ALA A 129 7.75 -29.31 51.10
CA ALA A 129 8.73 -29.05 52.18
C ALA A 129 8.09 -28.57 53.50
N THR A 130 6.82 -28.16 53.46
CA THR A 130 6.13 -27.63 54.66
C THR A 130 5.46 -28.75 55.44
N GLU A 131 5.64 -28.75 56.76
CA GLU A 131 5.02 -29.70 57.70
C GLU A 131 3.72 -29.13 58.31
N ASN A 132 3.44 -27.85 58.12
CA ASN A 132 2.27 -27.16 58.65
C ASN A 132 1.07 -27.31 57.70
N ILE A 133 0.00 -27.98 58.18
CA ILE A 133 -1.21 -28.24 57.38
C ILE A 133 -1.91 -26.95 56.90
N THR A 134 -1.94 -25.90 57.74
CA THR A 134 -2.56 -24.63 57.39
C THR A 134 -1.78 -23.95 56.25
N GLU A 135 -0.47 -23.87 56.37
CA GLU A 135 0.41 -23.30 55.36
C GLU A 135 0.39 -24.13 54.07
N GLN A 136 0.34 -25.45 54.15
CA GLN A 136 0.20 -26.32 53.00
C GLN A 136 -1.11 -26.07 52.25
N THR A 137 -2.22 -25.82 52.97
CA THR A 137 -3.53 -25.49 52.39
C THR A 137 -3.46 -24.16 51.62
N ASP A 138 -2.84 -23.13 52.19
CA ASP A 138 -2.67 -21.81 51.54
C ASP A 138 -1.82 -21.92 50.28
N ILE A 139 -0.75 -22.72 50.31
CA ILE A 139 0.07 -22.98 49.14
C ILE A 139 -0.74 -23.69 48.04
N GLN A 140 -1.56 -24.67 48.39
CA GLN A 140 -2.43 -25.36 47.42
C GLN A 140 -3.47 -24.41 46.76
N LEU A 141 -4.02 -23.45 47.50
CA LEU A 141 -4.89 -22.41 46.93
C LEU A 141 -4.14 -21.51 45.96
N GLN A 142 -2.90 -21.15 46.27
CA GLN A 142 -2.05 -20.38 45.35
C GLN A 142 -1.73 -21.19 44.08
N ILE A 143 -1.39 -22.47 44.19
CA ILE A 143 -1.16 -23.36 43.04
C ILE A 143 -2.39 -23.37 42.14
N LYS A 144 -3.60 -23.61 42.71
CA LYS A 144 -4.85 -23.60 41.96
C LYS A 144 -5.11 -22.28 41.23
N SER A 145 -4.79 -21.15 41.87
CA SER A 145 -4.89 -19.81 41.23
C SER A 145 -3.93 -19.67 40.05
N GLN A 146 -2.66 -20.08 40.23
CA GLN A 146 -1.66 -20.03 39.16
C GLN A 146 -1.97 -20.98 37.99
N GLU A 147 -2.55 -22.14 38.26
CA GLU A 147 -3.02 -23.05 37.21
C GLU A 147 -4.18 -22.48 36.42
N LYS A 148 -5.12 -21.78 37.09
CA LYS A 148 -6.18 -21.03 36.39
C LYS A 148 -5.60 -19.94 35.50
N LYS A 149 -4.59 -19.19 35.99
CA LYS A 149 -3.87 -18.19 35.23
C LYS A 149 -3.19 -18.81 34.00
N ARG A 150 -2.45 -19.93 34.19
CA ARG A 150 -1.81 -20.66 33.09
C ARG A 150 -2.78 -21.05 31.98
N ARG A 151 -3.96 -21.58 32.33
CA ARG A 151 -4.98 -21.97 31.35
C ARG A 151 -5.57 -20.77 30.62
N ARG A 152 -5.66 -19.59 31.27
CA ARG A 152 -6.09 -18.36 30.65
C ARG A 152 -5.05 -17.90 29.62
N ILE A 153 -3.78 -17.85 29.99
CA ILE A 153 -2.67 -17.46 29.11
C ILE A 153 -2.59 -18.40 27.89
N GLN A 154 -2.77 -19.71 28.09
CA GLN A 154 -2.78 -20.64 26.95
C GLN A 154 -3.92 -20.38 25.96
N ARG A 155 -5.11 -19.99 26.42
CA ARG A 155 -6.20 -19.60 25.52
C ARG A 155 -5.88 -18.29 24.80
N GLU A 156 -5.34 -17.32 25.50
CA GLU A 156 -4.94 -16.03 24.93
C GLU A 156 -3.87 -16.18 23.83
N ILE A 157 -3.00 -17.18 23.90
CA ILE A 157 -2.07 -17.51 22.81
C ILE A 157 -2.84 -17.95 21.56
N PHE A 158 -3.83 -18.84 21.69
CA PHE A 158 -4.67 -19.27 20.56
C PHE A 158 -5.46 -18.11 19.93
N ASP A 159 -6.03 -17.25 20.79
CA ASP A 159 -6.78 -16.07 20.33
C ASP A 159 -5.87 -15.12 19.51
N ILE A 160 -4.61 -14.95 19.95
CA ILE A 160 -3.61 -14.14 19.23
C ILE A 160 -3.19 -14.79 17.91
N GLU A 161 -2.97 -16.11 17.89
CA GLU A 161 -2.62 -16.86 16.69
C GLU A 161 -3.75 -16.74 15.64
N GLU A 162 -5.01 -16.85 16.05
CA GLU A 162 -6.19 -16.67 15.21
C GLU A 162 -6.26 -15.23 14.65
N GLU A 163 -6.05 -14.20 15.50
CA GLU A 163 -6.00 -12.80 15.09
C GLU A 163 -4.90 -12.54 14.03
N ILE A 164 -3.74 -13.18 14.19
CA ILE A 164 -2.63 -13.08 13.22
C ILE A 164 -3.02 -13.70 11.87
N GLU A 165 -3.69 -14.86 11.88
CA GLU A 165 -4.14 -15.52 10.66
C GLU A 165 -5.19 -14.69 9.93
N GLU A 166 -6.18 -14.14 10.65
CA GLU A 166 -7.21 -13.27 10.08
C GLU A 166 -6.59 -12.02 9.41
N GLN A 167 -5.68 -11.33 10.10
CA GLN A 167 -5.00 -10.15 9.54
C GLN A 167 -4.11 -10.49 8.34
N ARG A 168 -3.52 -11.68 8.31
CA ARG A 168 -2.76 -12.15 7.15
C ARG A 168 -3.65 -12.40 5.95
N ASP A 169 -4.81 -13.03 6.19
CA ASP A 169 -5.78 -13.32 5.13
C ASP A 169 -6.36 -12.03 4.55
N GLU A 170 -6.68 -11.03 5.38
CA GLU A 170 -7.09 -9.69 4.93
C GLU A 170 -6.03 -9.04 4.03
N LEU A 171 -4.74 -9.08 4.42
CA LEU A 171 -3.65 -8.55 3.60
C LEU A 171 -3.52 -9.27 2.25
N ILE A 172 -3.74 -10.59 2.21
CA ILE A 172 -3.70 -11.38 0.98
C ILE A 172 -4.87 -11.00 0.07
N GLU A 173 -6.08 -10.83 0.63
CA GLU A 173 -7.26 -10.39 -0.13
C GLU A 173 -7.07 -8.99 -0.72
N ASP A 174 -6.50 -8.07 0.05
CA ASP A 174 -6.20 -6.73 -0.43
C ASP A 174 -5.16 -6.75 -1.56
N LEU A 175 -4.12 -7.59 -1.44
CA LEU A 175 -3.15 -7.78 -2.52
C LEU A 175 -3.80 -8.32 -3.80
N LYS A 176 -4.76 -9.26 -3.68
CA LYS A 176 -5.51 -9.76 -4.83
C LYS A 176 -6.32 -8.64 -5.49
N LYS A 177 -7.05 -7.84 -4.72
CA LYS A 177 -7.80 -6.68 -5.23
C LYS A 177 -6.87 -5.68 -5.91
N ALA A 178 -5.72 -5.37 -5.31
CA ALA A 178 -4.73 -4.48 -5.92
C ALA A 178 -4.18 -5.01 -7.25
N LYS A 179 -4.12 -6.33 -7.42
CA LYS A 179 -3.70 -6.97 -8.67
C LYS A 179 -4.78 -6.95 -9.75
N GLU A 180 -6.06 -6.94 -9.37
CA GLU A 180 -7.22 -6.87 -10.25
C GLU A 180 -7.58 -5.41 -10.58
N GLN A 181 -6.58 -4.61 -11.00
CA GLN A 181 -6.79 -3.19 -11.30
C GLN A 181 -7.82 -2.98 -12.41
N THR A 182 -8.74 -2.06 -12.17
CA THR A 182 -9.61 -1.54 -13.23
C THR A 182 -9.07 -0.19 -13.71
N ILE A 183 -8.74 -0.12 -15.00
CA ILE A 183 -8.18 1.08 -15.61
C ILE A 183 -9.24 1.72 -16.48
N THR A 184 -9.60 2.97 -16.20
CA THR A 184 -10.48 3.79 -17.01
C THR A 184 -9.67 4.90 -17.66
N ILE A 185 -9.89 5.12 -18.95
CA ILE A 185 -9.17 6.10 -19.76
C ILE A 185 -10.16 7.08 -20.37
N ASP A 186 -10.01 8.36 -20.05
CA ASP A 186 -10.85 9.45 -20.57
C ASP A 186 -9.97 10.46 -21.32
N GLU A 187 -10.13 10.56 -22.62
CA GLU A 187 -9.49 11.62 -23.38
C GLU A 187 -10.13 12.95 -23.03
N LEU A 188 -9.37 13.89 -22.46
CA LEU A 188 -9.87 15.20 -22.08
C LEU A 188 -9.94 16.14 -23.29
N PHE A 189 -8.83 16.25 -24.00
CA PHE A 189 -8.75 17.02 -25.24
C PHE A 189 -7.48 16.71 -26.02
N THR A 190 -7.54 17.00 -27.31
CA THR A 190 -6.38 17.07 -28.22
C THR A 190 -6.40 18.40 -28.96
N ILE A 191 -5.28 19.12 -28.94
CA ILE A 191 -5.15 20.47 -29.56
C ILE A 191 -3.91 20.58 -30.42
N GLN A 192 -3.98 21.44 -31.42
CA GLN A 192 -2.81 22.03 -32.04
C GLN A 192 -2.53 23.38 -31.36
N TRP A 193 -1.30 23.62 -30.98
CA TRP A 193 -0.88 24.84 -30.31
C TRP A 193 0.15 25.62 -31.11
N GLU A 194 0.12 26.93 -30.97
CA GLU A 194 1.10 27.84 -31.55
C GLU A 194 1.43 28.93 -30.53
N VAL A 195 2.73 29.18 -30.35
CA VAL A 195 3.23 30.25 -29.47
C VAL A 195 3.60 31.44 -30.33
N VAL A 196 2.95 32.55 -30.11
CA VAL A 196 3.09 33.80 -30.90
C VAL A 196 4.08 34.75 -30.24
#